data_6bb4f1a0356cd124bbab082abf568e7f
#
_entry.id   6bb4f1a0356cd124bbab082abf568e7f
#
_cell.length_a   1.000
_cell.length_b   1.000
_cell.length_c   1.000
_cell.angle_alpha   90.00
_cell.angle_beta   90.00
_cell.angle_gamma   90.00
#
_symmetry.space_group_name_H-M   'P 1'
#
loop_
_entity.id
_entity.type
_entity.pdbx_description
1 polymer ?
#
loop_
_entity_poly.entity_id
_entity_poly.type
_entity_poly.pdbx_seq_one_letter_code
_entity_poly.pdbx_strand_id
1 'polypeptide(L)'
;MVYSHSPLKVALMALLSILFALGPARPVPAQDQKIARYVGTSACKPCHEKEFKAFTSFAKKSSSFQSINRLRKELTAEEIKACYLCHTTGYGKPGGFINEQLTPDLKNAGCEVCHGPGEFHAKTQDPRDIRGDLTEEDCEACHTSERVKAFRYKPLIRGGAH
;
A
#
# COMPACT_ATOMS: atom_id res chain seq x y z
N MET A 1 -41.36 32.82 -49.89
CA MET A 1 -42.19 32.11 -48.90
C MET A 1 -41.44 32.11 -47.59
N VAL A 2 -41.89 32.95 -46.69
CA VAL A 2 -41.24 33.02 -45.34
C VAL A 2 -41.98 32.07 -44.39
N TYR A 3 -41.31 31.01 -43.94
CA TYR A 3 -41.86 30.05 -42.96
C TYR A 3 -41.83 30.72 -41.58
N SER A 4 -42.96 31.16 -41.09
CA SER A 4 -43.14 31.66 -39.73
C SER A 4 -43.22 30.47 -38.80
N HIS A 5 -42.12 30.16 -38.10
CA HIS A 5 -42.14 29.19 -37.01
C HIS A 5 -42.74 29.84 -35.76
N SER A 6 -43.91 29.37 -35.34
CA SER A 6 -44.58 29.81 -34.12
C SER A 6 -43.66 29.60 -32.91
N PRO A 7 -43.42 30.61 -32.03
CA PRO A 7 -42.55 30.53 -30.89
C PRO A 7 -42.96 29.41 -29.89
N LEU A 8 -44.23 29.02 -29.90
CA LEU A 8 -44.77 27.95 -29.09
C LEU A 8 -44.22 26.58 -29.47
N LYS A 9 -43.95 26.30 -30.77
CA LYS A 9 -43.39 25.03 -31.23
C LYS A 9 -41.90 24.88 -30.87
N VAL A 10 -41.14 25.99 -30.88
CA VAL A 10 -39.73 26.00 -30.51
C VAL A 10 -39.57 25.78 -29.00
N ALA A 11 -40.44 26.39 -28.18
CA ALA A 11 -40.43 26.19 -26.72
C ALA A 11 -40.79 24.75 -26.33
N LEU A 12 -41.73 24.11 -27.02
CA LEU A 12 -42.13 22.73 -26.75
C LEU A 12 -41.02 21.71 -27.09
N MET A 13 -40.31 21.95 -28.21
CA MET A 13 -39.17 21.07 -28.56
C MET A 13 -37.98 21.23 -27.60
N ALA A 14 -37.72 22.42 -27.08
CA ALA A 14 -36.68 22.66 -26.11
C ALA A 14 -36.98 21.99 -24.75
N LEU A 15 -38.25 22.00 -24.31
CA LEU A 15 -38.67 21.29 -23.07
C LEU A 15 -38.59 19.77 -23.19
N LEU A 16 -38.92 19.19 -24.35
CA LEU A 16 -38.77 17.74 -24.56
C LEU A 16 -37.29 17.29 -24.54
N SER A 17 -36.38 18.14 -25.04
CA SER A 17 -34.93 17.82 -25.05
C SER A 17 -34.31 17.79 -23.64
N ILE A 18 -34.83 18.60 -22.72
CA ILE A 18 -34.34 18.64 -21.33
C ILE A 18 -34.82 17.43 -20.51
N LEU A 19 -36.04 16.93 -20.76
CA LEU A 19 -36.54 15.73 -20.09
C LEU A 19 -35.79 14.45 -20.47
N PHE A 20 -35.18 14.39 -21.64
CA PHE A 20 -34.43 13.21 -22.11
C PHE A 20 -33.00 13.14 -21.49
N ALA A 21 -32.49 14.27 -20.97
CA ALA A 21 -31.17 14.33 -20.33
C ALA A 21 -31.17 13.85 -18.84
N LEU A 22 -32.37 13.74 -18.23
CA LEU A 22 -32.57 13.28 -16.86
C LEU A 22 -32.98 11.81 -16.79
N GLY A 23 -32.35 10.96 -17.61
CA GLY A 23 -32.50 9.50 -17.48
C GLY A 23 -32.08 9.04 -16.08
N PRO A 24 -32.72 7.99 -15.52
CA PRO A 24 -32.32 7.47 -14.21
C PRO A 24 -30.84 7.10 -14.23
N ALA A 25 -30.06 7.68 -13.32
CA ALA A 25 -28.67 7.34 -13.14
C ALA A 25 -28.58 5.82 -12.90
N ARG A 26 -27.98 5.10 -13.84
CA ARG A 26 -27.74 3.67 -13.66
C ARG A 26 -26.79 3.53 -12.48
N PRO A 27 -27.12 2.73 -11.45
CA PRO A 27 -26.17 2.44 -10.39
C PRO A 27 -24.94 1.79 -11.01
N VAL A 28 -23.79 2.45 -10.91
CA VAL A 28 -22.51 1.85 -11.25
C VAL A 28 -22.32 0.71 -10.26
N PRO A 29 -22.16 -0.55 -10.71
CA PRO A 29 -21.88 -1.65 -9.77
C PRO A 29 -20.63 -1.30 -8.99
N ALA A 30 -20.71 -1.31 -7.67
CA ALA A 30 -19.55 -1.21 -6.81
C ALA A 30 -18.65 -2.40 -7.17
N GLN A 31 -17.55 -2.14 -7.84
CA GLN A 31 -16.52 -3.16 -8.06
C GLN A 31 -16.01 -3.52 -6.69
N ASP A 32 -16.27 -4.75 -6.27
CA ASP A 32 -15.69 -5.34 -5.07
C ASP A 32 -14.18 -5.48 -5.32
N GLN A 33 -13.46 -4.38 -5.10
CA GLN A 33 -12.01 -4.37 -5.22
C GLN A 33 -11.49 -5.24 -4.08
N LYS A 34 -11.17 -6.48 -4.41
CA LYS A 34 -10.45 -7.37 -3.49
C LYS A 34 -9.16 -6.68 -3.05
N ILE A 35 -9.16 -6.21 -1.81
CA ILE A 35 -7.97 -5.58 -1.21
C ILE A 35 -7.03 -6.70 -0.80
N ALA A 36 -5.83 -6.74 -1.39
CA ALA A 36 -4.80 -7.69 -1.03
C ALA A 36 -4.36 -7.49 0.44
N ARG A 37 -4.12 -8.59 1.15
CA ARG A 37 -3.64 -8.58 2.54
C ARG A 37 -2.14 -8.78 2.59
N TYR A 38 -1.56 -8.35 3.70
CA TYR A 38 -0.18 -8.69 4.05
C TYR A 38 -0.12 -10.12 4.57
N VAL A 39 0.84 -10.90 4.06
CA VAL A 39 1.00 -12.34 4.38
C VAL A 39 2.23 -12.63 5.23
N GLY A 40 3.10 -11.63 5.43
CA GLY A 40 4.33 -11.75 6.20
C GLY A 40 5.51 -12.29 5.39
N THR A 41 6.70 -11.88 5.82
CA THR A 41 7.97 -12.22 5.14
C THR A 41 8.18 -13.73 4.96
N SER A 42 7.71 -14.55 5.89
CA SER A 42 7.85 -16.02 5.84
C SER A 42 7.12 -16.65 4.65
N ALA A 43 6.03 -16.03 4.17
CA ALA A 43 5.29 -16.51 3.02
C ALA A 43 6.07 -16.38 1.69
N CYS A 44 7.08 -15.51 1.64
CA CYS A 44 7.90 -15.32 0.43
C CYS A 44 8.97 -16.41 0.28
N LYS A 45 9.40 -17.02 1.40
CA LYS A 45 10.52 -17.95 1.45
C LYS A 45 10.46 -19.13 0.49
N PRO A 46 9.30 -19.80 0.28
CA PRO A 46 9.27 -21.01 -0.57
C PRO A 46 9.70 -20.78 -2.01
N CYS A 47 9.47 -19.57 -2.55
CA CYS A 47 9.83 -19.22 -3.93
C CYS A 47 11.06 -18.30 -4.00
N HIS A 48 11.32 -17.51 -2.97
CA HIS A 48 12.39 -16.49 -2.90
C HIS A 48 13.41 -16.81 -1.78
N GLU A 49 13.89 -18.05 -1.73
CA GLU A 49 14.76 -18.50 -0.62
C GLU A 49 16.06 -17.69 -0.53
N LYS A 50 16.67 -17.36 -1.67
CA LYS A 50 17.91 -16.60 -1.73
C LYS A 50 17.74 -15.19 -1.18
N GLU A 51 16.71 -14.48 -1.63
CA GLU A 51 16.36 -13.12 -1.21
C GLU A 51 15.94 -13.11 0.27
N PHE A 52 15.13 -14.10 0.68
CA PHE A 52 14.73 -14.27 2.07
C PHE A 52 15.94 -14.46 3.01
N LYS A 53 16.88 -15.32 2.62
CA LYS A 53 18.10 -15.57 3.40
C LYS A 53 18.97 -14.32 3.49
N ALA A 54 19.18 -13.63 2.38
CA ALA A 54 19.95 -12.39 2.34
C ALA A 54 19.29 -11.30 3.22
N PHE A 55 17.99 -11.11 3.06
CA PHE A 55 17.22 -10.14 3.84
C PHE A 55 17.29 -10.42 5.35
N THR A 56 17.03 -11.65 5.76
CA THR A 56 17.02 -12.01 7.19
C THR A 56 18.41 -11.99 7.82
N SER A 57 19.48 -12.21 7.03
CA SER A 57 20.86 -12.23 7.52
C SER A 57 21.50 -10.84 7.58
N PHE A 58 21.17 -9.94 6.65
CA PHE A 58 21.92 -8.69 6.48
C PHE A 58 21.04 -7.43 6.64
N ALA A 59 19.74 -7.48 6.33
CA ALA A 59 18.91 -6.31 6.44
C ALA A 59 18.47 -6.06 7.89
N LYS A 60 18.90 -4.94 8.47
CA LYS A 60 18.45 -4.52 9.83
C LYS A 60 16.94 -4.40 9.97
N LYS A 61 16.23 -4.20 8.86
CA LYS A 61 14.76 -4.15 8.82
C LYS A 61 14.11 -5.47 9.25
N SER A 62 14.75 -6.60 8.99
CA SER A 62 14.25 -7.92 9.40
C SER A 62 14.08 -8.10 10.92
N SER A 63 14.69 -7.21 11.70
CA SER A 63 14.59 -7.18 13.16
C SER A 63 14.24 -5.78 13.71
N SER A 64 13.59 -4.94 12.89
CA SER A 64 13.32 -3.53 13.19
C SER A 64 12.51 -3.30 14.48
N PHE A 65 11.62 -4.22 14.84
CA PHE A 65 10.81 -4.13 16.06
C PHE A 65 11.65 -4.15 17.36
N GLN A 66 12.86 -4.69 17.30
CA GLN A 66 13.77 -4.65 18.45
C GLN A 66 14.12 -3.21 18.86
N SER A 67 14.11 -2.27 17.93
CA SER A 67 14.33 -0.85 18.22
C SER A 67 13.22 -0.28 19.10
N ILE A 68 11.98 -0.67 18.85
CA ILE A 68 10.83 -0.29 19.69
C ILE A 68 10.96 -0.92 21.08
N ASN A 69 11.28 -2.21 21.15
CA ASN A 69 11.41 -2.92 22.43
C ASN A 69 12.48 -2.30 23.33
N ARG A 70 13.60 -1.83 22.76
CA ARG A 70 14.66 -1.19 23.53
C ARG A 70 14.21 0.12 24.18
N LEU A 71 13.35 0.86 23.53
CA LEU A 71 12.87 2.18 23.99
C LEU A 71 11.51 2.12 24.69
N ARG A 72 10.84 0.99 24.67
CA ARG A 72 9.44 0.82 25.11
C ARG A 72 9.14 1.36 26.51
N LYS A 73 10.10 1.28 27.43
CA LYS A 73 9.93 1.76 28.82
C LYS A 73 9.96 3.28 28.95
N GLU A 74 10.51 3.97 27.95
CA GLU A 74 10.72 5.41 27.93
C GLU A 74 9.68 6.13 27.05
N LEU A 75 8.84 5.36 26.34
CA LEU A 75 7.88 5.87 25.37
C LEU A 75 6.45 5.73 25.87
N THR A 76 5.62 6.70 25.53
CA THR A 76 4.16 6.63 25.67
C THR A 76 3.58 5.63 24.66
N ALA A 77 2.30 5.23 24.86
CA ALA A 77 1.60 4.34 23.95
C ALA A 77 1.46 4.96 22.54
N GLU A 78 1.28 6.26 22.46
CA GLU A 78 1.15 7.02 21.20
C GLU A 78 2.46 7.07 20.43
N GLU A 79 3.58 7.30 21.12
CA GLU A 79 4.92 7.27 20.53
C GLU A 79 5.29 5.87 20.01
N ILE A 80 4.95 4.83 20.76
CA ILE A 80 5.12 3.44 20.31
C ILE A 80 4.33 3.17 19.03
N LYS A 81 3.06 3.62 18.95
CA LYS A 81 2.24 3.49 17.74
C LYS A 81 2.84 4.25 16.55
N ALA A 82 3.40 5.43 16.78
CA ALA A 82 4.08 6.20 15.73
C ALA A 82 5.30 5.44 15.16
N CYS A 83 6.00 4.67 15.99
CA CYS A 83 7.11 3.83 15.54
C CYS A 83 6.66 2.69 14.59
N TYR A 84 5.44 2.18 14.74
CA TYR A 84 4.94 1.07 13.93
C TYR A 84 4.91 1.38 12.43
N LEU A 85 4.71 2.63 12.03
CA LEU A 85 4.67 3.05 10.62
C LEU A 85 5.93 2.63 9.84
N CYS A 86 7.10 2.69 10.50
CA CYS A 86 8.39 2.41 9.86
C CYS A 86 9.00 1.06 10.32
N HIS A 87 8.59 0.55 11.48
CA HIS A 87 9.21 -0.62 12.09
C HIS A 87 8.37 -1.90 11.98
N THR A 88 7.17 -1.84 11.37
CA THR A 88 6.30 -3.00 11.15
C THR A 88 5.79 -3.04 9.71
N THR A 89 5.18 -4.15 9.32
CA THR A 89 4.64 -4.33 7.97
C THR A 89 3.17 -3.91 7.92
N GLY A 90 2.85 -2.88 7.14
CA GLY A 90 1.49 -2.49 6.81
C GLY A 90 0.67 -1.88 7.96
N TYR A 91 1.30 -1.34 9.02
CA TYR A 91 0.55 -0.69 10.10
C TYR A 91 -0.37 0.42 9.56
N GLY A 92 -1.62 0.41 10.01
CA GLY A 92 -2.65 1.36 9.56
C GLY A 92 -3.25 1.04 8.18
N LYS A 93 -2.84 -0.06 7.53
CA LYS A 93 -3.38 -0.53 6.25
C LYS A 93 -4.23 -1.79 6.42
N PRO A 94 -5.21 -2.06 5.54
CA PRO A 94 -6.02 -3.27 5.60
C PRO A 94 -5.16 -4.55 5.62
N GLY A 95 -5.36 -5.40 6.62
CA GLY A 95 -4.60 -6.66 6.78
C GLY A 95 -3.15 -6.50 7.22
N GLY A 96 -2.71 -5.29 7.57
CA GLY A 96 -1.36 -5.03 8.08
C GLY A 96 -1.21 -5.28 9.58
N PHE A 97 -0.07 -4.86 10.13
CA PHE A 97 0.27 -5.04 11.54
C PHE A 97 -0.77 -4.39 12.48
N ILE A 98 -1.21 -5.14 13.48
CA ILE A 98 -2.12 -4.68 14.53
C ILE A 98 -1.35 -4.60 15.86
N ASN A 99 -0.83 -5.73 16.31
CA ASN A 99 0.03 -5.87 17.50
C ASN A 99 0.79 -7.21 17.44
N GLU A 100 1.70 -7.41 18.42
CA GLU A 100 2.57 -8.60 18.48
C GLU A 100 1.82 -9.92 18.66
N GLN A 101 0.63 -9.88 19.25
CA GLN A 101 -0.19 -11.07 19.53
C GLN A 101 -1.05 -11.47 18.33
N LEU A 102 -1.65 -10.49 17.66
CA LEU A 102 -2.60 -10.74 16.57
C LEU A 102 -1.93 -10.93 15.22
N THR A 103 -0.82 -10.23 14.98
CA THR A 103 -0.09 -10.26 13.69
C THR A 103 1.42 -10.38 13.89
N PRO A 104 1.90 -11.45 14.57
CA PRO A 104 3.33 -11.60 14.90
C PRO A 104 4.25 -11.63 13.68
N ASP A 105 3.79 -12.17 12.54
CA ASP A 105 4.57 -12.26 11.30
C ASP A 105 4.79 -10.90 10.62
N LEU A 106 4.01 -9.88 11.01
CA LEU A 106 4.09 -8.52 10.48
C LEU A 106 4.84 -7.55 11.41
N LYS A 107 5.37 -8.01 12.52
CA LYS A 107 5.98 -7.16 13.56
C LYS A 107 7.28 -6.47 13.15
N ASN A 108 7.92 -6.91 12.07
CA ASN A 108 9.09 -6.24 11.51
C ASN A 108 8.77 -5.58 10.17
N ALA A 109 9.62 -4.65 9.73
CA ALA A 109 9.54 -4.09 8.38
C ALA A 109 10.01 -5.14 7.37
N GLY A 110 9.11 -6.01 6.94
CA GLY A 110 9.36 -7.14 6.05
C GLY A 110 9.41 -6.79 4.57
N CYS A 111 9.43 -7.81 3.71
CA CYS A 111 9.46 -7.68 2.25
C CYS A 111 8.33 -6.79 1.73
N GLU A 112 7.14 -6.95 2.27
CA GLU A 112 5.92 -6.26 1.85
C GLU A 112 5.86 -4.77 2.23
N VAL A 113 6.79 -4.26 3.04
CA VAL A 113 6.91 -2.81 3.27
C VAL A 113 7.31 -2.10 1.99
N CYS A 114 8.16 -2.73 1.18
CA CYS A 114 8.62 -2.21 -0.10
C CYS A 114 7.76 -2.72 -1.26
N HIS A 115 7.49 -4.02 -1.28
CA HIS A 115 6.82 -4.68 -2.40
C HIS A 115 5.28 -4.60 -2.35
N GLY A 116 4.70 -4.12 -1.24
CA GLY A 116 3.25 -4.09 -1.05
C GLY A 116 2.68 -5.45 -0.60
N PRO A 117 1.35 -5.53 -0.35
CA PRO A 117 0.69 -6.73 0.17
C PRO A 117 0.77 -7.90 -0.82
N GLY A 118 1.33 -9.03 -0.37
CA GLY A 118 1.68 -10.17 -1.22
C GLY A 118 0.61 -11.23 -1.40
N GLU A 119 -0.60 -11.08 -0.86
CA GLU A 119 -1.62 -12.15 -0.85
C GLU A 119 -1.93 -12.69 -2.25
N PHE A 120 -2.13 -11.80 -3.23
CA PHE A 120 -2.48 -12.24 -4.59
C PHE A 120 -1.27 -12.87 -5.27
N HIS A 121 -0.12 -12.23 -5.22
CA HIS A 121 1.11 -12.77 -5.79
C HIS A 121 1.45 -14.16 -5.23
N ALA A 122 1.34 -14.36 -3.92
CA ALA A 122 1.58 -15.67 -3.30
C ALA A 122 0.65 -16.77 -3.80
N LYS A 123 -0.57 -16.41 -4.25
CA LYS A 123 -1.56 -17.35 -4.81
C LYS A 123 -1.40 -17.56 -6.31
N THR A 124 -1.14 -16.50 -7.06
CA THR A 124 -1.12 -16.51 -8.53
C THR A 124 0.25 -16.75 -9.11
N GLN A 125 1.31 -16.39 -8.37
CA GLN A 125 2.71 -16.30 -8.83
C GLN A 125 2.89 -15.31 -10.01
N ASP A 126 1.90 -14.46 -10.27
CA ASP A 126 1.98 -13.44 -11.30
C ASP A 126 2.79 -12.23 -10.76
N PRO A 127 3.89 -11.83 -11.44
CA PRO A 127 4.70 -10.68 -11.01
C PRO A 127 3.93 -9.34 -11.08
N ARG A 128 2.79 -9.28 -11.77
CA ARG A 128 1.94 -8.10 -11.82
C ARG A 128 1.12 -7.87 -10.55
N ASP A 129 0.99 -8.91 -9.72
CA ASP A 129 0.24 -8.87 -8.46
C ASP A 129 1.09 -8.36 -7.28
N ILE A 130 2.31 -7.94 -7.53
CA ILE A 130 3.21 -7.37 -6.53
C ILE A 130 4.12 -6.32 -7.20
N ARG A 131 4.62 -5.36 -6.43
CA ARG A 131 5.50 -4.34 -6.96
C ARG A 131 6.96 -4.83 -7.00
N GLY A 132 7.57 -4.83 -8.19
CA GLY A 132 8.97 -5.23 -8.40
C GLY A 132 9.93 -4.05 -8.63
N ASP A 133 9.43 -2.96 -9.21
CA ASP A 133 10.18 -1.77 -9.62
C ASP A 133 10.22 -0.72 -8.50
N LEU A 134 11.10 -0.92 -7.52
CA LEU A 134 11.28 -0.01 -6.39
C LEU A 134 12.21 1.15 -6.76
N THR A 135 11.84 2.34 -6.29
CA THR A 135 12.59 3.59 -6.46
C THR A 135 13.09 4.14 -5.12
N GLU A 136 13.85 5.22 -5.15
CA GLU A 136 14.34 5.88 -3.94
C GLU A 136 13.19 6.46 -3.11
N GLU A 137 12.15 7.00 -3.76
CA GLU A 137 10.96 7.55 -3.10
C GLU A 137 10.24 6.51 -2.22
N ASP A 138 10.26 5.24 -2.61
CA ASP A 138 9.69 4.16 -1.80
C ASP A 138 10.40 3.98 -0.46
N CYS A 139 11.65 4.35 -0.40
CA CYS A 139 12.45 4.29 0.82
C CYS A 139 12.24 5.52 1.71
N GLU A 140 11.96 6.69 1.12
CA GLU A 140 11.82 7.96 1.82
C GLU A 140 10.65 8.00 2.80
N ALA A 141 9.65 7.18 2.61
CA ALA A 141 8.53 7.03 3.55
C ALA A 141 9.00 6.73 5.00
N CYS A 142 10.15 6.06 5.14
CA CYS A 142 10.75 5.73 6.44
C CYS A 142 12.14 6.35 6.62
N HIS A 143 12.90 6.52 5.54
CA HIS A 143 14.27 7.03 5.54
C HIS A 143 14.29 8.54 5.23
N THR A 144 13.65 9.35 6.09
CA THR A 144 13.67 10.81 5.98
C THR A 144 15.02 11.38 6.43
N SER A 145 15.37 12.57 5.91
CA SER A 145 16.59 13.30 6.29
C SER A 145 16.71 13.58 7.79
N GLU A 146 15.59 13.72 8.50
CA GLU A 146 15.55 13.92 9.95
C GLU A 146 15.90 12.64 10.74
N ARG A 147 15.52 11.47 10.21
CA ARG A 147 15.68 10.17 10.87
C ARG A 147 16.95 9.44 10.48
N VAL A 148 17.45 9.70 9.27
CA VAL A 148 18.62 9.02 8.72
C VAL A 148 19.58 10.03 8.11
N LYS A 149 20.56 10.51 8.89
CA LYS A 149 21.55 11.52 8.46
C LYS A 149 22.40 11.11 7.25
N ALA A 150 22.46 9.83 6.92
CA ALA A 150 23.28 9.30 5.82
C ALA A 150 22.55 8.16 5.11
N PHE A 151 21.38 8.44 4.53
CA PHE A 151 20.73 7.48 3.68
C PHE A 151 21.46 7.38 2.34
N ARG A 152 21.90 6.16 2.00
CA ARG A 152 22.58 5.87 0.73
C ARG A 152 21.82 4.76 0.01
N TYR A 153 20.92 5.15 -0.88
CA TYR A 153 20.04 4.23 -1.62
C TYR A 153 20.80 3.14 -2.39
N LYS A 154 21.75 3.53 -3.25
CA LYS A 154 22.46 2.59 -4.12
C LYS A 154 23.21 1.46 -3.37
N PRO A 155 23.97 1.70 -2.30
CA PRO A 155 24.54 0.62 -1.50
C PRO A 155 23.49 -0.24 -0.82
N LEU A 156 22.36 0.35 -0.37
CA LEU A 156 21.33 -0.38 0.37
C LEU A 156 20.60 -1.41 -0.48
N ILE A 157 20.25 -1.08 -1.72
CA ILE A 157 19.58 -2.03 -2.63
C ILE A 157 20.51 -3.16 -3.09
N ARG A 158 21.84 -2.97 -3.02
CA ARG A 158 22.82 -3.97 -3.44
C ARG A 158 23.34 -4.86 -2.32
N GLY A 159 23.32 -4.40 -1.09
CA GLY A 159 23.95 -5.10 0.02
C GLY A 159 23.12 -5.19 1.30
N GLY A 160 21.94 -4.56 1.35
CA GLY A 160 21.14 -4.48 2.58
C GLY A 160 19.64 -4.66 2.38
N ALA A 161 19.16 -4.72 1.16
CA ALA A 161 17.76 -5.00 0.90
C ALA A 161 17.52 -6.51 0.75
N HIS A 162 18.25 -7.17 -0.11
CA HIS A 162 18.29 -8.62 -0.28
C HIS A 162 19.43 -9.08 -1.20
#